data_33464e4d0fe1724a08224caea129a687
#
_entry.id   33464e4d0fe1724a08224caea129a687
#
_cell.length_a   1.000
_cell.length_b   1.000
_cell.length_c   1.000
_cell.angle_alpha   90.00
_cell.angle_beta   90.00
_cell.angle_gamma   90.00
#
_symmetry.space_group_name_H-M   'P 1'
#
loop_
_entity.id
_entity.type
_entity.pdbx_description
1 polymer ?
#
loop_
_entity_poly.entity_id
_entity_poly.type
_entity_poly.pdbx_seq_one_letter_code
_entity_poly.pdbx_strand_id
1 'polypeptide(L)'
;IDPSPMLSYQLGEEIKRDVITPCNLIADRIYDGVYDPLYPPAAPEHIPCNPSAVQTEWQRGVGLVFWMAHGSARSADGVFSSDMCPSLDDTKPAIVYAASCDNGWPEDSNNLGYALLRRGAVSTQTASRVSWYFPDMGHKDLYVYTDTIGGLGYQYAKFLLNYGEPCGRAAMDARLAV
;
A
#
# COMPACT_ATOMS: atom_id res chain seq x y z
N ILE A 1 -23.21 -3.75 -5.44
CA ILE A 1 -21.77 -4.07 -5.26
C ILE A 1 -21.36 -4.67 -6.58
N ASP A 2 -20.56 -3.95 -7.33
CA ASP A 2 -19.99 -4.41 -8.60
C ASP A 2 -19.03 -5.58 -8.30
N PRO A 3 -19.23 -6.77 -8.87
CA PRO A 3 -18.35 -7.91 -8.68
C PRO A 3 -17.05 -7.82 -9.51
N SER A 4 -16.75 -6.68 -10.13
CA SER A 4 -15.52 -6.49 -10.89
C SER A 4 -14.32 -6.72 -9.98
N PRO A 5 -13.34 -7.54 -10.36
CA PRO A 5 -12.14 -7.72 -9.56
C PRO A 5 -11.42 -6.36 -9.43
N MET A 6 -11.03 -6.02 -8.22
CA MET A 6 -10.21 -4.83 -7.99
C MET A 6 -8.82 -5.08 -8.60
N LEU A 7 -8.51 -4.39 -9.70
CA LEU A 7 -7.22 -4.52 -10.39
C LEU A 7 -6.14 -3.70 -9.69
N SER A 8 -5.99 -3.92 -8.40
CA SER A 8 -5.08 -3.16 -7.51
C SER A 8 -3.60 -3.24 -7.91
N TYR A 9 -3.21 -4.29 -8.64
CA TYR A 9 -1.83 -4.44 -9.14
C TYR A 9 -1.40 -3.30 -10.06
N GLN A 10 -2.33 -2.68 -10.79
CA GLN A 10 -2.02 -1.58 -11.72
C GLN A 10 -1.41 -0.38 -10.98
N LEU A 11 -1.92 -0.04 -9.81
CA LEU A 11 -1.32 0.98 -8.96
C LEU A 11 0.13 0.61 -8.57
N GLY A 12 0.37 -0.65 -8.23
CA GLY A 12 1.71 -1.15 -7.93
C GLY A 12 2.66 -1.02 -9.12
N GLU A 13 2.20 -1.33 -10.32
CA GLU A 13 3.00 -1.18 -11.55
C GLU A 13 3.29 0.28 -11.90
N GLU A 14 2.33 1.19 -11.70
CA GLU A 14 2.53 2.63 -11.88
C GLU A 14 3.55 3.19 -10.89
N ILE A 15 3.41 2.88 -9.60
CA ILE A 15 4.37 3.30 -8.57
C ILE A 15 5.77 2.74 -8.89
N LYS A 16 5.87 1.47 -9.29
CA LYS A 16 7.14 0.89 -9.68
C LYS A 16 7.76 1.62 -10.87
N ARG A 17 6.99 1.85 -11.93
CA ARG A 17 7.46 2.49 -13.18
C ARG A 17 7.91 3.93 -12.93
N ASP A 18 7.07 4.72 -12.27
CA ASP A 18 7.19 6.18 -12.23
C ASP A 18 7.91 6.70 -10.98
N VAL A 19 7.96 5.89 -9.91
CA VAL A 19 8.50 6.31 -8.63
C VAL A 19 9.72 5.48 -8.22
N ILE A 20 9.60 4.15 -8.16
CA ILE A 20 10.65 3.28 -7.62
C ILE A 20 11.83 3.17 -8.59
N THR A 21 11.55 2.86 -9.86
CA THR A 21 12.59 2.66 -10.89
C THR A 21 13.44 3.90 -11.13
N PRO A 22 12.89 5.14 -11.23
CA PRO A 22 13.70 6.35 -11.38
C PRO A 22 14.63 6.64 -10.19
N CYS A 23 14.29 6.14 -9.00
CA CYS A 23 15.13 6.26 -7.81
C CYS A 23 16.20 5.16 -7.69
N ASN A 24 16.32 4.26 -8.67
CA ASN A 24 17.20 3.07 -8.62
C ASN A 24 16.94 2.17 -7.40
N LEU A 25 15.69 2.11 -6.95
CA LEU A 25 15.25 1.22 -5.88
C LEU A 25 14.69 -0.08 -6.46
N ILE A 26 14.73 -1.13 -5.64
CA ILE A 26 14.16 -2.44 -5.97
C ILE A 26 12.75 -2.52 -5.41
N ALA A 27 11.82 -3.09 -6.17
CA ALA A 27 10.46 -3.35 -5.74
C ALA A 27 10.18 -4.84 -5.79
N ASP A 28 9.88 -5.43 -4.64
CA ASP A 28 9.24 -6.74 -4.56
C ASP A 28 7.73 -6.56 -4.70
N ARG A 29 7.08 -7.34 -5.56
CA ARG A 29 5.67 -7.20 -5.91
C ARG A 29 4.93 -8.48 -5.56
N ILE A 30 3.92 -8.37 -4.74
CA ILE A 30 3.11 -9.48 -4.25
C ILE A 30 1.67 -9.21 -4.67
N TYR A 31 1.14 -9.99 -5.61
CA TYR A 31 -0.18 -9.80 -6.17
C TYR A 31 -1.05 -11.05 -5.97
N ASP A 32 -2.37 -10.86 -5.99
CA ASP A 32 -3.36 -11.93 -5.85
C ASP A 32 -3.47 -12.87 -7.07
N GLY A 33 -2.82 -12.50 -8.19
CA GLY A 33 -2.83 -13.28 -9.41
C GLY A 33 -4.03 -12.99 -10.32
N VAL A 34 -4.88 -12.03 -9.98
CA VAL A 34 -5.99 -11.58 -10.83
C VAL A 34 -5.52 -10.40 -11.67
N TYR A 35 -5.42 -10.59 -12.97
CA TYR A 35 -4.87 -9.60 -13.90
C TYR A 35 -5.81 -9.34 -15.07
N ASP A 36 -5.75 -8.11 -15.59
CA ASP A 36 -6.35 -7.80 -16.88
C ASP A 36 -5.53 -8.50 -17.98
N PRO A 37 -6.15 -9.36 -18.82
CA PRO A 37 -5.45 -10.05 -19.90
C PRO A 37 -4.80 -9.13 -20.94
N LEU A 38 -5.30 -7.89 -21.07
CA LEU A 38 -4.77 -6.90 -22.01
C LEU A 38 -3.53 -6.18 -21.45
N TYR A 39 -3.37 -6.14 -20.12
CA TYR A 39 -2.30 -5.42 -19.45
C TYR A 39 -1.70 -6.25 -18.30
N PRO A 40 -1.21 -7.48 -18.58
CA PRO A 40 -0.62 -8.30 -17.52
C PRO A 40 0.62 -7.61 -16.97
N PRO A 41 0.84 -7.64 -15.64
CA PRO A 41 2.09 -7.15 -15.06
C PRO A 41 3.24 -8.06 -15.49
N ALA A 42 4.47 -7.57 -15.40
CA ALA A 42 5.62 -8.46 -15.35
C ALA A 42 5.45 -9.44 -14.19
N ALA A 43 6.01 -10.66 -14.32
CA ALA A 43 5.82 -11.71 -13.32
C ALA A 43 6.14 -11.18 -11.92
N PRO A 44 5.20 -11.25 -10.96
CA PRO A 44 5.43 -10.86 -9.58
C PRO A 44 6.36 -11.86 -8.88
N GLU A 45 7.04 -11.42 -7.85
CA GLU A 45 8.00 -12.21 -7.10
C GLU A 45 7.31 -13.27 -6.23
N HIS A 46 6.13 -12.94 -5.70
CA HIS A 46 5.37 -13.82 -4.81
C HIS A 46 3.91 -13.93 -5.22
N ILE A 47 3.49 -15.10 -5.68
CA ILE A 47 2.10 -15.42 -5.98
C ILE A 47 1.76 -16.75 -5.28
N PRO A 48 0.56 -16.87 -4.69
CA PRO A 48 -0.44 -15.83 -4.43
C PRO A 48 -0.06 -14.89 -3.29
N CYS A 49 -0.62 -13.68 -3.28
CA CYS A 49 -0.55 -12.79 -2.14
C CYS A 49 -1.23 -13.45 -0.94
N ASN A 50 -0.51 -13.49 0.17
CA ASN A 50 -1.03 -13.96 1.45
C ASN A 50 -0.20 -13.36 2.58
N PRO A 51 -0.75 -13.33 3.81
CA PRO A 51 -0.08 -12.71 4.95
C PRO A 51 1.32 -13.27 5.24
N SER A 52 1.56 -14.55 5.00
CA SER A 52 2.86 -15.17 5.23
C SER A 52 3.92 -14.71 4.22
N ALA A 53 3.55 -14.56 2.94
CA ALA A 53 4.44 -14.02 1.91
C ALA A 53 4.81 -12.57 2.23
N VAL A 54 3.81 -11.74 2.58
CA VAL A 54 4.03 -10.34 2.98
C VAL A 54 4.95 -10.25 4.19
N GLN A 55 4.71 -11.04 5.22
CA GLN A 55 5.54 -11.08 6.43
C GLN A 55 6.98 -11.48 6.12
N THR A 56 7.18 -12.48 5.27
CA THR A 56 8.49 -12.96 4.86
C THR A 56 9.31 -11.86 4.21
N GLU A 57 8.70 -11.14 3.26
CA GLU A 57 9.39 -10.03 2.59
C GLU A 57 9.63 -8.84 3.53
N TRP A 58 8.67 -8.52 4.39
CA TRP A 58 8.86 -7.45 5.37
C TRP A 58 10.07 -7.72 6.29
N GLN A 59 10.21 -8.95 6.76
CA GLN A 59 11.31 -9.37 7.64
C GLN A 59 12.69 -9.32 6.98
N ARG A 60 12.77 -9.29 5.65
CA ARG A 60 14.04 -9.04 4.92
C ARG A 60 14.55 -7.61 5.12
N GLY A 61 13.69 -6.68 5.52
CA GLY A 61 14.04 -5.29 5.76
C GLY A 61 13.77 -4.41 4.56
N VAL A 62 12.49 -4.12 4.31
CA VAL A 62 12.03 -3.21 3.27
C VAL A 62 11.83 -1.80 3.84
N GLY A 63 12.19 -0.77 3.09
CA GLY A 63 12.04 0.62 3.53
C GLY A 63 10.63 1.17 3.40
N LEU A 64 9.89 0.72 2.38
CA LEU A 64 8.51 1.11 2.12
C LEU A 64 7.65 -0.13 1.90
N VAL A 65 6.53 -0.21 2.59
CA VAL A 65 5.47 -1.19 2.36
C VAL A 65 4.23 -0.46 1.89
N PHE A 66 3.72 -0.88 0.74
CA PHE A 66 2.54 -0.31 0.12
C PHE A 66 1.57 -1.41 -0.24
N TRP A 67 0.30 -1.29 0.13
CA TRP A 67 -0.73 -2.21 -0.34
C TRP A 67 -2.01 -1.50 -0.74
N MET A 68 -2.78 -2.16 -1.60
CA MET A 68 -4.16 -1.80 -1.94
C MET A 68 -5.04 -3.04 -1.80
N ALA A 69 -5.97 -3.01 -0.87
CA ALA A 69 -6.85 -4.13 -0.54
C ALA A 69 -8.14 -3.64 0.12
N HIS A 70 -9.16 -4.50 0.24
CA HIS A 70 -10.22 -4.26 1.20
C HIS A 70 -9.66 -4.27 2.62
N GLY A 71 -10.36 -3.62 3.56
CA GLY A 71 -9.87 -3.55 4.92
C GLY A 71 -10.96 -3.38 5.96
N SER A 72 -10.56 -3.62 7.18
CA SER A 72 -11.29 -3.37 8.41
C SER A 72 -10.37 -2.68 9.41
N ALA A 73 -10.85 -2.36 10.62
CA ALA A 73 -9.98 -1.75 11.63
C ALA A 73 -8.69 -2.56 11.87
N ARG A 74 -8.75 -3.88 11.84
CA ARG A 74 -7.63 -4.76 12.23
C ARG A 74 -6.96 -5.53 11.11
N SER A 75 -7.46 -5.44 9.88
CA SER A 75 -6.90 -6.21 8.76
C SER A 75 -6.98 -5.46 7.44
N ALA A 76 -6.00 -5.74 6.58
CA ALA A 76 -6.08 -5.58 5.13
C ALA A 76 -6.25 -6.98 4.55
N ASP A 77 -7.36 -7.21 3.83
CA ASP A 77 -7.79 -8.55 3.42
C ASP A 77 -6.77 -9.23 2.50
N GLY A 78 -6.37 -10.43 2.89
CA GLY A 78 -5.37 -11.20 2.17
C GLY A 78 -3.93 -10.69 2.29
N VAL A 79 -3.69 -9.54 2.96
CA VAL A 79 -2.39 -8.89 3.06
C VAL A 79 -1.78 -9.04 4.45
N PHE A 80 -2.41 -8.43 5.47
CA PHE A 80 -1.83 -8.39 6.82
C PHE A 80 -2.88 -8.07 7.88
N SER A 81 -2.59 -8.42 9.16
CA SER A 81 -3.47 -8.10 10.28
C SER A 81 -2.71 -7.61 11.51
N SER A 82 -3.41 -6.93 12.41
CA SER A 82 -2.84 -6.41 13.66
C SER A 82 -2.28 -7.51 14.56
N ASP A 83 -2.85 -8.73 14.51
CA ASP A 83 -2.39 -9.88 15.29
C ASP A 83 -1.05 -10.43 14.80
N MET A 84 -0.64 -10.11 13.59
CA MET A 84 0.66 -10.49 13.02
C MET A 84 1.78 -9.50 13.37
N CYS A 85 1.44 -8.24 13.71
CA CYS A 85 2.43 -7.21 13.99
C CYS A 85 3.47 -7.61 15.06
N PRO A 86 3.12 -8.33 16.15
CA PRO A 86 4.09 -8.76 17.15
C PRO A 86 5.24 -9.62 16.61
N SER A 87 5.08 -10.24 15.44
CA SER A 87 6.11 -11.05 14.79
C SER A 87 7.09 -10.25 13.92
N LEU A 88 6.83 -8.96 13.66
CA LEU A 88 7.71 -8.11 12.88
C LEU A 88 8.98 -7.74 13.67
N ASP A 89 10.06 -7.51 12.94
CA ASP A 89 11.35 -7.12 13.48
C ASP A 89 11.48 -5.59 13.58
N ASP A 90 11.44 -5.04 14.80
CA ASP A 90 11.58 -3.61 15.04
C ASP A 90 12.98 -3.05 14.72
N THR A 91 13.96 -3.89 14.47
CA THR A 91 15.28 -3.44 14.01
C THR A 91 15.27 -3.10 12.52
N LYS A 92 14.20 -3.44 11.81
CA LYS A 92 14.00 -3.21 10.38
C LYS A 92 12.63 -2.60 10.10
N PRO A 93 12.32 -1.45 10.71
CA PRO A 93 11.00 -0.86 10.55
C PRO A 93 10.80 -0.25 9.17
N ALA A 94 9.57 -0.31 8.65
CA ALA A 94 9.19 0.25 7.36
C ALA A 94 8.38 1.55 7.51
N ILE A 95 8.33 2.32 6.43
CA ILE A 95 7.27 3.30 6.19
C ILE A 95 6.11 2.56 5.55
N VAL A 96 4.88 2.77 6.01
CA VAL A 96 3.71 2.03 5.52
C VAL A 96 2.68 2.98 4.93
N TYR A 97 2.21 2.67 3.73
CA TYR A 97 1.00 3.25 3.15
C TYR A 97 -0.04 2.14 2.94
N ALA A 98 -1.16 2.26 3.65
CA ALA A 98 -2.25 1.29 3.63
C ALA A 98 -3.44 1.84 2.83
N ALA A 99 -3.53 1.52 1.54
CA ALA A 99 -4.69 1.81 0.74
C ALA A 99 -5.79 0.77 1.00
N SER A 100 -6.41 0.87 2.18
CA SER A 100 -7.50 0.00 2.64
C SER A 100 -8.37 0.73 3.65
N CYS A 101 -9.68 0.35 3.72
CA CYS A 101 -10.63 0.98 4.62
C CYS A 101 -10.28 0.75 6.09
N ASP A 102 -10.57 1.73 6.93
CA ASP A 102 -10.64 1.63 8.39
C ASP A 102 -9.37 1.19 9.13
N ASN A 103 -8.25 0.95 8.45
CA ASN A 103 -7.01 0.47 9.09
C ASN A 103 -6.44 1.44 10.14
N GLY A 104 -6.86 2.70 10.13
CA GLY A 104 -6.56 3.71 11.14
C GLY A 104 -7.76 4.13 11.98
N TRP A 105 -8.76 3.25 12.17
CA TRP A 105 -9.98 3.56 12.93
C TRP A 105 -9.65 3.93 14.37
N PRO A 106 -9.81 5.20 14.78
CA PRO A 106 -9.26 5.69 16.05
C PRO A 106 -9.97 5.13 17.29
N GLU A 107 -11.20 4.64 17.15
CA GLU A 107 -11.96 4.03 18.23
C GLU A 107 -11.52 2.59 18.56
N ASP A 108 -10.74 1.95 17.68
CA ASP A 108 -10.11 0.66 17.96
C ASP A 108 -8.64 0.86 18.34
N SER A 109 -8.30 0.71 19.61
CA SER A 109 -6.93 0.84 20.11
C SER A 109 -5.95 -0.20 19.57
N ASN A 110 -6.45 -1.24 18.89
CA ASN A 110 -5.65 -2.25 18.20
C ASN A 110 -5.87 -2.22 16.68
N ASN A 111 -6.26 -1.06 16.12
CA ASN A 111 -6.33 -0.93 14.68
C ASN A 111 -4.96 -1.22 14.05
N LEU A 112 -4.95 -1.62 12.77
CA LEU A 112 -3.75 -2.08 12.09
C LEU A 112 -2.65 -1.00 12.07
N GLY A 113 -3.02 0.27 11.85
CA GLY A 113 -2.07 1.39 11.86
C GLY A 113 -1.34 1.54 13.20
N TYR A 114 -2.07 1.48 14.33
CA TYR A 114 -1.45 1.54 15.66
C TYR A 114 -0.65 0.29 15.99
N ALA A 115 -1.13 -0.88 15.58
CA ALA A 115 -0.40 -2.12 15.80
C ALA A 115 0.96 -2.10 15.09
N LEU A 116 1.01 -1.60 13.86
CA LEU A 116 2.23 -1.42 13.08
C LEU A 116 3.19 -0.39 13.68
N LEU A 117 2.68 0.74 14.19
CA LEU A 117 3.52 1.74 14.86
C LEU A 117 4.13 1.22 16.18
N ARG A 118 3.46 0.26 16.81
CA ARG A 118 4.02 -0.42 18.00
C ARG A 118 5.07 -1.45 17.62
N ARG A 119 5.01 -1.98 16.39
CA ARG A 119 5.92 -3.02 15.93
C ARG A 119 5.97 -3.08 14.40
N GLY A 120 7.15 -2.86 13.83
CA GLY A 120 7.41 -3.06 12.41
C GLY A 120 7.32 -1.81 11.52
N ALA A 121 6.82 -0.66 12.03
CA ALA A 121 6.79 0.57 11.24
C ALA A 121 7.24 1.80 12.02
N VAL A 122 7.92 2.73 11.35
CA VAL A 122 8.25 4.08 11.87
C VAL A 122 7.19 5.12 11.49
N SER A 123 6.39 4.85 10.49
CA SER A 123 5.31 5.73 10.01
C SER A 123 4.23 4.90 9.33
N THR A 124 2.97 5.26 9.58
CA THR A 124 1.83 4.65 8.90
C THR A 124 0.91 5.73 8.35
N GLN A 125 0.51 5.58 7.08
CA GLN A 125 -0.56 6.34 6.46
C GLN A 125 -1.73 5.38 6.23
N THR A 126 -2.84 5.60 6.92
CA THR A 126 -3.99 4.69 6.96
C THR A 126 -5.29 5.48 6.89
N ALA A 127 -6.32 4.91 6.30
CA ALA A 127 -7.65 5.48 6.31
C ALA A 127 -8.31 5.29 7.69
N SER A 128 -8.84 6.36 8.27
CA SER A 128 -9.57 6.32 9.55
C SER A 128 -11.05 5.93 9.38
N ARG A 129 -11.53 5.88 8.15
CA ARG A 129 -12.90 5.51 7.76
C ARG A 129 -12.89 4.76 6.43
N VAL A 130 -14.07 4.37 5.95
CA VAL A 130 -14.23 3.83 4.60
C VAL A 130 -13.59 4.78 3.60
N SER A 131 -12.78 4.23 2.72
CA SER A 131 -12.09 4.95 1.67
C SER A 131 -12.52 4.44 0.30
N TRP A 132 -12.38 5.29 -0.70
CA TRP A 132 -12.86 5.01 -2.04
C TRP A 132 -11.69 4.77 -2.99
N TYR A 133 -11.88 3.85 -3.92
CA TYR A 133 -11.02 3.61 -5.06
C TYR A 133 -11.84 3.74 -6.36
N PHE A 134 -11.17 3.89 -7.47
CA PHE A 134 -11.84 3.98 -8.77
C PHE A 134 -12.19 2.58 -9.27
N PRO A 135 -13.47 2.25 -9.54
CA PRO A 135 -13.85 0.89 -9.94
C PRO A 135 -13.47 0.55 -11.40
N ASP A 136 -13.34 1.56 -12.26
CA ASP A 136 -13.02 1.37 -13.69
C ASP A 136 -11.53 1.61 -13.93
N MET A 137 -10.75 0.59 -13.67
CA MET A 137 -9.29 0.63 -13.71
C MET A 137 -8.71 0.15 -15.05
N GLY A 138 -9.54 0.04 -16.10
CA GLY A 138 -9.12 -0.40 -17.43
C GLY A 138 -8.22 0.59 -18.19
N HIS A 139 -7.86 1.73 -17.59
CA HIS A 139 -7.06 2.76 -18.23
C HIS A 139 -5.77 3.01 -17.46
N LYS A 140 -4.64 2.99 -18.17
CA LYS A 140 -3.34 3.39 -17.65
C LYS A 140 -3.39 4.83 -17.13
N ASP A 141 -2.65 5.09 -16.07
CA ASP A 141 -2.38 6.41 -15.50
C ASP A 141 -3.56 7.10 -14.77
N LEU A 142 -4.64 6.37 -14.45
CA LEU A 142 -5.78 6.95 -13.73
C LEU A 142 -5.46 7.31 -12.26
N TYR A 143 -4.54 6.57 -11.61
CA TYR A 143 -4.20 6.84 -10.21
C TYR A 143 -3.45 8.14 -10.01
N VAL A 144 -2.73 8.62 -11.02
CA VAL A 144 -1.86 9.79 -10.90
C VAL A 144 -2.63 11.08 -10.55
N TYR A 145 -3.91 11.14 -10.92
CA TYR A 145 -4.71 12.37 -10.83
C TYR A 145 -6.03 12.20 -10.08
N THR A 146 -6.22 11.11 -9.34
CA THR A 146 -7.50 10.87 -8.67
C THR A 146 -7.44 11.20 -7.18
N ASP A 147 -8.53 11.75 -6.65
CA ASP A 147 -8.79 11.99 -5.23
C ASP A 147 -9.19 10.71 -4.47
N THR A 148 -8.74 9.56 -4.97
CA THR A 148 -8.95 8.24 -4.35
C THR A 148 -7.81 7.89 -3.41
N ILE A 149 -8.04 6.86 -2.58
CA ILE A 149 -6.96 6.33 -1.72
C ILE A 149 -5.77 5.81 -2.52
N GLY A 150 -5.99 5.33 -3.75
CA GLY A 150 -4.92 4.92 -4.67
C GLY A 150 -4.12 6.11 -5.20
N GLY A 151 -4.80 7.15 -5.70
CA GLY A 151 -4.15 8.37 -6.19
C GLY A 151 -3.37 9.09 -5.09
N LEU A 152 -3.96 9.21 -3.91
CA LEU A 152 -3.28 9.75 -2.74
C LEU A 152 -2.01 8.96 -2.40
N GLY A 153 -2.06 7.63 -2.49
CA GLY A 153 -0.91 6.75 -2.25
C GLY A 153 0.18 6.90 -3.31
N TYR A 154 -0.20 7.04 -4.57
CA TYR A 154 0.75 7.32 -5.66
C TYR A 154 1.49 8.63 -5.40
N GLN A 155 0.77 9.73 -5.09
CA GLN A 155 1.38 11.01 -4.77
C GLN A 155 2.25 10.94 -3.52
N TYR A 156 1.80 10.22 -2.48
CA TYR A 156 2.59 10.02 -1.28
C TYR A 156 3.94 9.35 -1.57
N ALA A 157 3.93 8.25 -2.34
CA ALA A 157 5.15 7.56 -2.73
C ALA A 157 6.08 8.47 -3.55
N LYS A 158 5.52 9.29 -4.44
CA LYS A 158 6.27 10.26 -5.26
C LYS A 158 6.92 11.34 -4.40
N PHE A 159 6.18 11.99 -3.49
CA PHE A 159 6.76 13.01 -2.61
C PHE A 159 7.83 12.42 -1.68
N LEU A 160 7.56 11.23 -1.15
CA LEU A 160 8.49 10.54 -0.25
C LEU A 160 9.80 10.16 -0.95
N LEU A 161 9.73 9.53 -2.13
CA LEU A 161 10.89 8.91 -2.77
C LEU A 161 11.56 9.80 -3.84
N ASN A 162 10.78 10.44 -4.72
CA ASN A 162 11.38 11.24 -5.80
C ASN A 162 11.80 12.64 -5.31
N TYR A 163 11.08 13.20 -4.34
CA TYR A 163 11.42 14.50 -3.77
C TYR A 163 12.15 14.41 -2.42
N GLY A 164 12.23 13.22 -1.82
CA GLY A 164 12.96 12.99 -0.57
C GLY A 164 12.33 13.66 0.65
N GLU A 165 11.03 13.85 0.65
CA GLU A 165 10.34 14.52 1.75
C GLU A 165 10.19 13.64 2.99
N PRO A 166 10.19 14.22 4.19
CA PRO A 166 9.80 13.50 5.40
C PRO A 166 8.35 13.00 5.32
N CYS A 167 8.05 11.83 5.92
CA CYS A 167 6.75 11.15 5.82
C CYS A 167 5.54 12.07 6.06
N GLY A 168 5.60 12.93 7.08
CA GLY A 168 4.51 13.86 7.40
C GLY A 168 4.32 14.95 6.34
N ARG A 169 5.41 15.44 5.76
CA ARG A 169 5.36 16.42 4.68
C ARG A 169 4.83 15.79 3.40
N ALA A 170 5.36 14.62 3.01
CA ALA A 170 4.90 13.86 1.87
C ALA A 170 3.40 13.55 1.94
N ALA A 171 2.89 13.21 3.14
CA ALA A 171 1.45 12.97 3.34
C ALA A 171 0.60 14.25 3.18
N MET A 172 1.11 15.40 3.61
CA MET A 172 0.43 16.68 3.44
C MET A 172 0.41 17.12 1.98
N ASP A 173 1.55 17.07 1.32
CA ASP A 173 1.69 17.52 -0.07
C ASP A 173 0.96 16.58 -1.05
N ALA A 174 0.91 15.28 -0.75
CA ALA A 174 0.07 14.33 -1.48
C ALA A 174 -1.42 14.72 -1.47
N ARG A 175 -1.93 15.18 -0.33
CA ARG A 175 -3.33 15.65 -0.22
C ARG A 175 -3.62 16.95 -0.97
N LEU A 176 -2.61 17.76 -1.21
CA LEU A 176 -2.74 19.00 -1.97
C LEU A 176 -2.61 18.77 -3.48
N ALA A 177 -2.10 17.61 -3.89
CA ALA A 177 -1.84 17.26 -5.28
C ALA A 177 -2.99 16.47 -5.95
N VAL A 178 -3.99 16.04 -5.17
CA VAL A 178 -5.17 15.28 -5.64
C VAL A 178 -6.45 16.07 -5.53
#